data_c94626dbbec925b3f0f269ec4cf7b6c5
#
_entry.id   c94626dbbec925b3f0f269ec4cf7b6c5
#
_cell.length_a   1.000
_cell.length_b   1.000
_cell.length_c   1.000
_cell.angle_alpha   90.00
_cell.angle_beta   90.00
_cell.angle_gamma   90.00
#
_symmetry.space_group_name_H-M   'P 1'
#
loop_
_entity.id
_entity.type
_entity.pdbx_description
1 polymer ?
#
loop_
_entity_poly.entity_id
_entity_poly.type
_entity_poly.pdbx_seq_one_letter_code
_entity_poly.pdbx_strand_id
1 'polypeptide(L)'
;MLIQRATTLDGTSVDVRVGAQIEEVAGQLAPRRGEETFDAAGGTVLPGLHDHHVHLYSAAAAEDSVRAGPPQVRDRDGLAHALASAEVGSDGWIRAVGYHESVAGPLDRTLLDAISPPVPVRVQHRSGVLWILNSAGLSRVGLADHPDGRLRSADPSWSDALGHRGTNLAALSGRLARYGVTGVTDATPDLDVADIVTLTELHRRGELRQHVRCLSPGKRILYDDDLDLDALADWIAERHRAGGSVAVHCVTAAQLLVTVAALRQAGACPGDRVEHAAVAPADSLADLAELGVTVVTQPNFVAERGDEYLAEVPAEEHAQLWRVASLLRAGVAVALSTDMPFGRDDPWAAMRAAVHRTTPSGNVLNPSECITARRALTMFLGQADKPARPRAVEPGHPGDLCVLSVSPQTMLAELDADMVAATVVGGQLTYAAG
;
A
#
# COMPACT_ATOMS: atom_id res chain seq x y z
N MET A 1 -21.98 13.89 -15.09
CA MET A 1 -22.70 13.43 -13.88
C MET A 1 -22.90 14.61 -12.93
N LEU A 2 -24.00 14.68 -12.18
CA LEU A 2 -24.25 15.70 -11.16
C LEU A 2 -24.48 15.04 -9.80
N ILE A 3 -23.64 15.37 -8.82
CA ILE A 3 -23.82 14.99 -7.41
C ILE A 3 -24.57 16.14 -6.75
N GLN A 4 -25.71 15.84 -6.14
CA GLN A 4 -26.58 16.84 -5.53
C GLN A 4 -26.60 16.72 -4.02
N ARG A 5 -26.81 17.82 -3.33
CA ARG A 5 -26.98 17.90 -1.87
C ARG A 5 -25.83 17.28 -1.09
N ALA A 6 -24.60 17.47 -1.54
CA ALA A 6 -23.41 17.03 -0.84
C ALA A 6 -22.94 18.09 0.16
N THR A 7 -22.10 17.70 1.11
CA THR A 7 -21.47 18.59 2.09
C THR A 7 -19.95 18.47 1.97
N THR A 8 -19.25 19.57 1.76
CA THR A 8 -17.78 19.60 1.74
C THR A 8 -17.20 19.42 3.14
N LEU A 9 -15.88 19.16 3.24
CA LEU A 9 -15.21 18.90 4.51
C LEU A 9 -15.26 20.08 5.51
N ASP A 10 -15.51 21.30 5.05
CA ASP A 10 -15.69 22.50 5.87
C ASP A 10 -17.17 22.74 6.28
N GLY A 11 -18.08 21.86 5.84
CA GLY A 11 -19.49 21.92 6.18
C GLY A 11 -20.36 22.71 5.20
N THR A 12 -19.82 23.16 4.07
CA THR A 12 -20.57 23.87 3.03
C THR A 12 -21.44 22.90 2.22
N SER A 13 -22.74 23.20 2.06
CA SER A 13 -23.63 22.43 1.19
C SER A 13 -23.41 22.82 -0.27
N VAL A 14 -23.21 21.80 -1.14
CA VAL A 14 -22.88 22.00 -2.55
C VAL A 14 -23.51 20.93 -3.45
N ASP A 15 -23.74 21.31 -4.70
CA ASP A 15 -23.87 20.40 -5.82
C ASP A 15 -22.57 20.42 -6.63
N VAL A 16 -22.15 19.25 -7.13
CA VAL A 16 -20.90 19.09 -7.88
C VAL A 16 -21.21 18.46 -9.24
N ARG A 17 -20.92 19.18 -10.32
CA ARG A 17 -20.97 18.63 -11.68
C ARG A 17 -19.58 18.13 -12.05
N VAL A 18 -19.53 16.89 -12.49
CA VAL A 18 -18.27 16.18 -12.74
C VAL A 18 -18.28 15.40 -14.05
N GLY A 19 -17.23 15.57 -14.82
CA GLY A 19 -16.81 14.76 -15.97
C GLY A 19 -15.40 14.25 -15.70
N ALA A 20 -14.53 14.20 -16.71
CA ALA A 20 -13.10 13.87 -16.50
C ALA A 20 -12.42 14.81 -15.48
N GLN A 21 -12.95 16.01 -15.35
CA GLN A 21 -12.61 16.99 -14.32
C GLN A 21 -13.89 17.46 -13.62
N ILE A 22 -13.73 18.05 -12.45
CA ILE A 22 -14.81 18.78 -11.77
C ILE A 22 -15.08 20.02 -12.61
N GLU A 23 -16.30 20.11 -13.14
CA GLU A 23 -16.72 21.20 -14.05
C GLU A 23 -17.26 22.40 -13.27
N GLU A 24 -18.07 22.13 -12.23
CA GLU A 24 -18.79 23.16 -11.51
C GLU A 24 -19.06 22.73 -10.07
N VAL A 25 -18.90 23.65 -9.12
CA VAL A 25 -19.26 23.47 -7.71
C VAL A 25 -20.08 24.70 -7.31
N ALA A 26 -21.32 24.50 -6.88
CA ALA A 26 -22.21 25.60 -6.47
C ALA A 26 -23.20 25.12 -5.41
N GLY A 27 -23.85 26.04 -4.71
CA GLY A 27 -24.84 25.70 -3.68
C GLY A 27 -26.04 24.91 -4.23
N GLN A 28 -26.38 25.10 -5.52
CA GLN A 28 -27.44 24.37 -6.22
C GLN A 28 -27.20 24.42 -7.72
N LEU A 29 -27.32 23.26 -8.39
CA LEU A 29 -27.19 23.11 -9.83
C LEU A 29 -28.43 22.40 -10.41
N ALA A 30 -28.97 22.91 -11.51
CA ALA A 30 -30.01 22.23 -12.23
C ALA A 30 -29.46 21.10 -13.09
N PRO A 31 -30.02 19.87 -13.07
CA PRO A 31 -29.61 18.80 -13.94
C PRO A 31 -29.73 19.19 -15.42
N ARG A 32 -28.75 18.83 -16.24
CA ARG A 32 -28.79 18.96 -17.69
C ARG A 32 -29.61 17.81 -18.30
N ARG A 33 -30.13 18.00 -19.49
CA ARG A 33 -30.91 16.95 -20.17
C ARG A 33 -30.07 15.68 -20.39
N GLY A 34 -30.49 14.55 -19.80
CA GLY A 34 -29.80 13.26 -19.91
C GLY A 34 -28.58 13.14 -19.00
N GLU A 35 -28.35 14.09 -18.10
CA GLU A 35 -27.29 14.02 -17.11
C GLU A 35 -27.64 13.01 -16.01
N GLU A 36 -26.73 12.08 -15.74
CA GLU A 36 -26.86 11.16 -14.61
C GLU A 36 -26.75 11.95 -13.31
N THR A 37 -27.60 11.64 -12.33
CA THR A 37 -27.62 12.32 -11.03
C THR A 37 -27.42 11.34 -9.89
N PHE A 38 -26.66 11.75 -8.88
CA PHE A 38 -26.51 11.05 -7.61
C PHE A 38 -26.86 12.00 -6.47
N ASP A 39 -27.79 11.56 -5.62
CA ASP A 39 -28.21 12.33 -4.46
C ASP A 39 -27.39 11.93 -3.22
N ALA A 40 -26.53 12.81 -2.76
CA ALA A 40 -25.71 12.57 -1.57
C ALA A 40 -26.50 12.73 -0.25
N ALA A 41 -27.76 13.19 -0.30
CA ALA A 41 -28.68 13.32 0.85
C ALA A 41 -28.08 14.07 2.06
N GLY A 42 -27.20 15.02 1.84
CA GLY A 42 -26.47 15.77 2.89
C GLY A 42 -25.15 15.13 3.30
N GLY A 43 -24.78 14.00 2.72
CA GLY A 43 -23.52 13.30 2.97
C GLY A 43 -22.29 14.06 2.51
N THR A 44 -21.11 13.59 2.93
CA THR A 44 -19.84 14.27 2.65
C THR A 44 -19.33 13.95 1.25
N VAL A 45 -18.86 14.97 0.52
CA VAL A 45 -18.11 14.78 -0.73
C VAL A 45 -16.64 15.13 -0.50
N LEU A 46 -15.77 14.22 -0.95
CA LEU A 46 -14.30 14.32 -0.87
C LEU A 46 -13.71 14.07 -2.26
N PRO A 47 -12.48 14.54 -2.54
CA PRO A 47 -11.70 13.91 -3.60
C PRO A 47 -11.61 12.41 -3.33
N GLY A 48 -11.63 11.59 -4.35
CA GLY A 48 -11.46 10.15 -4.18
C GLY A 48 -10.13 9.82 -3.50
N LEU A 49 -10.08 8.78 -2.69
CA LEU A 49 -8.85 8.40 -1.99
C LEU A 49 -7.78 7.93 -2.98
N HIS A 50 -6.52 8.21 -2.67
CA HIS A 50 -5.36 7.68 -3.38
C HIS A 50 -4.50 6.87 -2.40
N ASP A 51 -4.34 5.58 -2.66
CA ASP A 51 -3.41 4.75 -1.88
C ASP A 51 -2.01 4.86 -2.48
N HIS A 52 -1.09 5.44 -1.70
CA HIS A 52 0.20 5.87 -2.21
C HIS A 52 1.28 4.77 -2.28
N HIS A 53 0.97 3.54 -1.84
CA HIS A 53 1.87 2.39 -1.89
C HIS A 53 1.10 1.09 -1.82
N VAL A 54 0.98 0.40 -2.95
CA VAL A 54 0.31 -0.89 -3.08
C VAL A 54 1.08 -1.82 -4.01
N HIS A 55 0.71 -3.11 -4.03
CA HIS A 55 1.24 -4.11 -4.94
C HIS A 55 0.07 -4.86 -5.61
N LEU A 56 -0.43 -4.34 -6.73
CA LEU A 56 -1.69 -4.78 -7.36
C LEU A 56 -1.70 -6.27 -7.71
N TYR A 57 -0.71 -6.76 -8.44
CA TYR A 57 -0.64 -8.18 -8.81
C TYR A 57 -0.47 -9.08 -7.60
N SER A 58 0.33 -8.67 -6.61
CA SER A 58 0.49 -9.41 -5.36
C SER A 58 -0.80 -9.45 -4.56
N ALA A 59 -1.54 -8.34 -4.51
CA ALA A 59 -2.81 -8.25 -3.78
C ALA A 59 -3.88 -9.15 -4.40
N ALA A 60 -4.05 -9.11 -5.73
CA ALA A 60 -4.99 -9.99 -6.40
C ALA A 60 -4.58 -11.47 -6.27
N ALA A 61 -3.29 -11.80 -6.40
CA ALA A 61 -2.81 -13.17 -6.21
C ALA A 61 -2.94 -13.66 -4.75
N ALA A 62 -2.93 -12.75 -3.76
CA ALA A 62 -3.09 -13.12 -2.36
C ALA A 62 -4.53 -13.54 -2.01
N GLU A 63 -5.53 -13.18 -2.82
CA GLU A 63 -6.92 -13.60 -2.62
C GLU A 63 -7.07 -15.13 -2.75
N ASP A 64 -6.39 -15.71 -3.74
CA ASP A 64 -6.40 -17.14 -4.03
C ASP A 64 -5.27 -17.92 -3.30
N SER A 65 -4.59 -17.29 -2.34
CA SER A 65 -3.45 -17.88 -1.66
C SER A 65 -3.82 -18.38 -0.27
N VAL A 66 -3.15 -19.46 0.15
CA VAL A 66 -3.25 -19.99 1.51
C VAL A 66 -2.70 -18.97 2.52
N ARG A 67 -3.43 -18.72 3.59
CA ARG A 67 -2.90 -17.92 4.70
C ARG A 67 -1.97 -18.79 5.55
N ALA A 68 -0.69 -18.40 5.64
CA ALA A 68 0.37 -19.16 6.30
C ALA A 68 0.84 -18.55 7.63
N GLY A 69 0.22 -17.48 8.08
CA GLY A 69 0.59 -16.76 9.29
C GLY A 69 -0.58 -16.21 10.10
N PRO A 70 -0.28 -15.53 11.20
CA PRO A 70 -1.30 -14.95 12.06
C PRO A 70 -2.23 -13.95 11.33
N PRO A 71 -3.48 -13.83 11.78
CA PRO A 71 -4.11 -14.54 12.90
C PRO A 71 -4.65 -15.94 12.53
N GLN A 72 -4.67 -16.35 11.24
CA GLN A 72 -5.28 -17.59 10.76
C GLN A 72 -4.48 -18.83 11.13
N VAL A 73 -3.14 -18.74 11.03
CA VAL A 73 -2.21 -19.82 11.34
C VAL A 73 -1.24 -19.33 12.43
N ARG A 74 -1.18 -20.05 13.55
CA ARG A 74 -0.42 -19.62 14.74
C ARG A 74 0.67 -20.58 15.19
N ASP A 75 0.68 -21.79 14.62
CA ASP A 75 1.65 -22.83 14.95
C ASP A 75 1.94 -23.72 13.74
N ARG A 76 2.91 -24.63 13.94
CA ARG A 76 3.39 -25.54 12.92
C ARG A 76 2.31 -26.50 12.42
N ASP A 77 1.47 -27.01 13.33
CA ASP A 77 0.43 -27.98 12.97
C ASP A 77 -0.67 -27.30 12.14
N GLY A 78 -1.03 -26.05 12.51
CA GLY A 78 -1.92 -25.21 11.71
C GLY A 78 -1.37 -24.92 10.33
N LEU A 79 -0.06 -24.66 10.18
CA LEU A 79 0.60 -24.48 8.90
C LEU A 79 0.55 -25.74 8.04
N ALA A 80 0.89 -26.89 8.63
CA ALA A 80 0.82 -28.19 7.96
C ALA A 80 -0.61 -28.50 7.47
N HIS A 81 -1.61 -28.26 8.34
CA HIS A 81 -3.02 -28.43 7.98
C HIS A 81 -3.45 -27.51 6.83
N ALA A 82 -3.08 -26.23 6.89
CA ALA A 82 -3.41 -25.25 5.86
C ALA A 82 -2.81 -25.63 4.49
N LEU A 83 -1.55 -26.08 4.46
CA LEU A 83 -0.90 -26.52 3.24
C LEU A 83 -1.45 -27.84 2.71
N ALA A 84 -1.80 -28.80 3.60
CA ALA A 84 -2.38 -30.09 3.20
C ALA A 84 -3.81 -29.95 2.65
N SER A 85 -4.56 -28.96 3.12
CA SER A 85 -5.94 -28.68 2.68
C SER A 85 -6.01 -27.75 1.47
N ALA A 86 -4.87 -27.24 1.01
CA ALA A 86 -4.82 -26.28 -0.08
C ALA A 86 -5.10 -26.94 -1.44
N GLU A 87 -5.87 -26.25 -2.26
CA GLU A 87 -6.01 -26.62 -3.67
C GLU A 87 -4.74 -26.26 -4.44
N VAL A 88 -4.30 -27.20 -5.29
CA VAL A 88 -3.21 -26.94 -6.23
C VAL A 88 -3.73 -26.03 -7.33
N GLY A 89 -3.11 -24.89 -7.51
CA GLY A 89 -3.50 -23.94 -8.55
C GLY A 89 -3.35 -24.53 -9.96
N SER A 90 -4.01 -23.92 -10.93
CA SER A 90 -3.94 -24.32 -12.35
C SER A 90 -2.51 -24.28 -12.91
N ASP A 91 -1.62 -23.54 -12.28
CA ASP A 91 -0.19 -23.49 -12.54
C ASP A 91 0.59 -24.66 -11.88
N GLY A 92 -0.07 -25.52 -11.13
CA GLY A 92 0.52 -26.65 -10.43
C GLY A 92 1.29 -26.28 -9.16
N TRP A 93 1.03 -25.09 -8.58
CA TRP A 93 1.63 -24.62 -7.34
C TRP A 93 0.61 -24.53 -6.20
N ILE A 94 1.06 -24.77 -4.98
CA ILE A 94 0.43 -24.21 -3.78
C ILE A 94 1.19 -22.92 -3.45
N ARG A 95 0.47 -21.80 -3.48
CA ARG A 95 0.97 -20.49 -3.06
C ARG A 95 0.42 -20.14 -1.70
N ALA A 96 1.31 -19.88 -0.74
CA ALA A 96 0.95 -19.43 0.60
C ALA A 96 1.59 -18.07 0.90
N VAL A 97 0.93 -17.26 1.71
CA VAL A 97 1.38 -15.88 2.03
C VAL A 97 1.20 -15.56 3.50
N GLY A 98 1.96 -14.55 3.97
CA GLY A 98 1.83 -14.02 5.31
C GLY A 98 2.54 -14.83 6.39
N TYR A 99 3.49 -15.70 6.03
CA TYR A 99 4.28 -16.46 7.01
C TYR A 99 5.08 -15.55 7.93
N HIS A 100 5.20 -15.96 9.17
CA HIS A 100 6.06 -15.35 10.19
C HIS A 100 6.68 -16.42 11.08
N GLU A 101 7.87 -16.15 11.61
CA GLU A 101 8.65 -17.09 12.42
C GLU A 101 7.94 -17.52 13.72
N SER A 102 7.00 -16.74 14.24
CA SER A 102 6.17 -17.12 15.38
C SER A 102 5.33 -18.38 15.14
N VAL A 103 5.12 -18.78 13.86
CA VAL A 103 4.34 -19.97 13.49
C VAL A 103 5.15 -21.26 13.66
N ALA A 104 6.37 -21.30 13.09
CA ALA A 104 7.16 -22.53 13.07
C ALA A 104 8.67 -22.25 13.13
N GLY A 105 9.13 -21.07 13.59
CA GLY A 105 10.52 -20.67 13.56
C GLY A 105 11.01 -20.30 12.15
N PRO A 106 12.33 -20.26 11.93
CA PRO A 106 12.89 -20.03 10.59
C PRO A 106 12.46 -21.16 9.62
N LEU A 107 11.60 -20.83 8.66
CA LEU A 107 11.14 -21.78 7.66
C LEU A 107 12.22 -21.97 6.60
N ASP A 108 12.49 -23.24 6.25
CA ASP A 108 13.40 -23.65 5.18
C ASP A 108 12.78 -24.78 4.34
N ARG A 109 13.49 -25.20 3.27
CA ARG A 109 13.04 -26.30 2.40
C ARG A 109 12.82 -27.60 3.16
N THR A 110 13.64 -27.92 4.16
CA THR A 110 13.58 -29.19 4.91
C THR A 110 12.32 -29.25 5.77
N LEU A 111 12.05 -28.17 6.49
CA LEU A 111 10.84 -28.08 7.29
C LEU A 111 9.60 -28.06 6.38
N LEU A 112 9.66 -27.32 5.28
CA LEU A 112 8.55 -27.21 4.34
C LEU A 112 8.27 -28.57 3.65
N ASP A 113 9.30 -29.35 3.26
CA ASP A 113 9.14 -30.71 2.75
C ASP A 113 8.46 -31.66 3.75
N ALA A 114 8.77 -31.47 5.05
CA ALA A 114 8.21 -32.32 6.11
C ALA A 114 6.72 -32.06 6.41
N ILE A 115 6.22 -30.85 6.11
CA ILE A 115 4.86 -30.42 6.47
C ILE A 115 3.95 -30.11 5.28
N SER A 116 4.47 -30.14 4.05
CA SER A 116 3.69 -29.84 2.85
C SER A 116 3.49 -31.10 1.98
N PRO A 117 2.45 -31.12 1.11
CA PRO A 117 2.28 -32.20 0.14
C PRO A 117 3.44 -32.21 -0.88
N PRO A 118 3.68 -33.38 -1.56
CA PRO A 118 4.80 -33.56 -2.50
C PRO A 118 4.52 -32.89 -3.87
N VAL A 119 4.06 -31.66 -3.85
CA VAL A 119 3.84 -30.80 -5.01
C VAL A 119 4.64 -29.52 -4.83
N PRO A 120 4.88 -28.73 -5.89
CA PRO A 120 5.54 -27.44 -5.74
C PRO A 120 4.78 -26.51 -4.77
N VAL A 121 5.46 -26.10 -3.69
CA VAL A 121 4.94 -25.17 -2.68
C VAL A 121 5.88 -23.99 -2.58
N ARG A 122 5.30 -22.79 -2.52
CA ARG A 122 6.01 -21.55 -2.22
C ARG A 122 5.27 -20.75 -1.14
N VAL A 123 6.00 -20.34 -0.12
CA VAL A 123 5.48 -19.61 1.04
C VAL A 123 6.14 -18.24 1.09
N GLN A 124 5.35 -17.17 1.00
CA GLN A 124 5.85 -15.81 1.13
C GLN A 124 5.89 -15.39 2.61
N HIS A 125 7.03 -14.90 3.04
CA HIS A 125 7.15 -14.25 4.33
C HIS A 125 6.31 -12.95 4.33
N ARG A 126 5.75 -12.59 5.47
CA ARG A 126 4.88 -11.41 5.62
C ARG A 126 5.55 -10.07 5.28
N SER A 127 6.89 -10.02 5.27
CA SER A 127 7.65 -8.85 4.82
C SER A 127 7.55 -8.59 3.31
N GLY A 128 7.12 -9.58 2.53
CA GLY A 128 7.05 -9.49 1.08
C GLY A 128 8.37 -9.73 0.35
N VAL A 129 9.51 -9.66 1.05
CA VAL A 129 10.84 -9.70 0.43
C VAL A 129 11.49 -11.08 0.37
N LEU A 130 10.86 -12.08 1.00
CA LEU A 130 11.38 -13.44 1.11
C LEU A 130 10.33 -14.47 0.71
N TRP A 131 10.74 -15.43 -0.09
CA TRP A 131 10.00 -16.64 -0.42
C TRP A 131 10.74 -17.87 0.08
N ILE A 132 10.00 -18.88 0.50
CA ILE A 132 10.53 -20.20 0.88
C ILE A 132 9.87 -21.22 -0.04
N LEU A 133 10.68 -22.02 -0.73
CA LEU A 133 10.23 -23.07 -1.62
C LEU A 133 10.60 -24.44 -1.05
N ASN A 134 9.67 -25.42 -1.19
CA ASN A 134 9.99 -26.82 -0.92
C ASN A 134 10.85 -27.41 -2.05
N SER A 135 11.37 -28.63 -1.87
CA SER A 135 12.25 -29.28 -2.84
C SER A 135 11.59 -29.47 -4.22
N ALA A 136 10.28 -29.75 -4.26
CA ALA A 136 9.53 -29.85 -5.52
C ALA A 136 9.45 -28.50 -6.25
N GLY A 137 9.24 -27.41 -5.49
CA GLY A 137 9.24 -26.04 -6.01
C GLY A 137 10.61 -25.61 -6.53
N LEU A 138 11.68 -25.86 -5.75
CA LEU A 138 13.04 -25.57 -6.17
C LEU A 138 13.43 -26.30 -7.46
N SER A 139 13.10 -27.60 -7.56
CA SER A 139 13.35 -28.38 -8.78
C SER A 139 12.64 -27.77 -9.99
N ARG A 140 11.42 -27.28 -9.80
CA ARG A 140 10.61 -26.69 -10.85
C ARG A 140 11.15 -25.37 -11.41
N VAL A 141 11.80 -24.56 -10.57
CA VAL A 141 12.45 -23.31 -10.99
C VAL A 141 13.93 -23.46 -11.33
N GLY A 142 14.44 -24.70 -11.42
CA GLY A 142 15.83 -24.97 -11.81
C GLY A 142 16.86 -24.78 -10.69
N LEU A 143 16.42 -24.72 -9.43
CA LEU A 143 17.26 -24.50 -8.24
C LEU A 143 17.26 -25.72 -7.30
N ALA A 144 17.25 -26.95 -7.83
CA ALA A 144 17.16 -28.18 -7.02
C ALA A 144 18.24 -28.29 -5.94
N ASP A 145 19.45 -27.76 -6.19
CA ASP A 145 20.60 -27.80 -5.28
C ASP A 145 20.64 -26.62 -4.30
N HIS A 146 19.64 -25.72 -4.30
CA HIS A 146 19.62 -24.59 -3.38
C HIS A 146 19.59 -25.08 -1.91
N PRO A 147 20.47 -24.55 -1.02
CA PRO A 147 20.70 -25.18 0.29
C PRO A 147 19.47 -25.18 1.20
N ASP A 148 18.75 -24.08 1.31
CA ASP A 148 17.67 -23.87 2.30
C ASP A 148 16.32 -23.48 1.68
N GLY A 149 16.27 -23.19 0.38
CA GLY A 149 15.04 -22.79 -0.31
C GLY A 149 14.55 -21.37 -0.02
N ARG A 150 15.39 -20.55 0.62
CA ARG A 150 15.04 -19.15 0.97
C ARG A 150 15.52 -18.20 -0.13
N LEU A 151 14.59 -17.62 -0.87
CA LEU A 151 14.84 -16.82 -2.07
C LEU A 151 14.35 -15.38 -1.88
N ARG A 152 15.14 -14.40 -2.32
CA ARG A 152 14.71 -12.99 -2.33
C ARG A 152 13.62 -12.77 -3.39
N SER A 153 12.59 -11.99 -3.06
CA SER A 153 11.47 -11.71 -3.97
C SER A 153 11.92 -11.02 -5.26
N ALA A 154 12.92 -10.14 -5.17
CA ALA A 154 13.44 -9.37 -6.29
C ALA A 154 14.53 -10.11 -7.10
N ASP A 155 14.78 -11.40 -6.84
CA ASP A 155 15.77 -12.19 -7.59
C ASP A 155 15.14 -12.80 -8.85
N PRO A 156 15.51 -12.31 -10.07
CA PRO A 156 14.93 -12.79 -11.31
C PRO A 156 15.34 -14.23 -11.65
N SER A 157 16.40 -14.77 -11.04
CA SER A 157 16.92 -16.11 -11.32
C SER A 157 15.89 -17.23 -11.14
N TRP A 158 14.87 -17.01 -10.31
CA TRP A 158 13.81 -17.97 -10.04
C TRP A 158 12.41 -17.41 -10.37
N SER A 159 12.19 -16.11 -10.23
CA SER A 159 10.88 -15.50 -10.43
C SER A 159 10.42 -15.58 -11.88
N ASP A 160 11.34 -15.42 -12.83
CA ASP A 160 11.06 -15.53 -14.27
C ASP A 160 10.59 -16.93 -14.67
N ALA A 161 11.04 -17.98 -13.94
CA ALA A 161 10.62 -19.35 -14.17
C ALA A 161 9.18 -19.66 -13.71
N LEU A 162 8.55 -18.77 -12.94
CA LEU A 162 7.16 -18.98 -12.47
C LEU A 162 6.11 -18.76 -13.56
N GLY A 163 6.45 -18.06 -14.65
CA GLY A 163 5.50 -17.66 -15.68
C GLY A 163 4.52 -16.57 -15.20
N HIS A 164 3.97 -15.83 -16.11
CA HIS A 164 2.95 -14.81 -15.80
C HIS A 164 1.61 -15.51 -15.52
N ARG A 165 1.12 -15.39 -14.30
CA ARG A 165 -0.25 -15.78 -13.96
C ARG A 165 -1.17 -14.66 -14.43
N GLY A 166 -2.17 -14.98 -15.24
CA GLY A 166 -3.25 -14.04 -15.56
C GLY A 166 -3.99 -13.69 -14.27
N THR A 167 -3.63 -12.59 -13.66
CA THR A 167 -4.21 -12.16 -12.38
C THR A 167 -5.44 -11.32 -12.66
N ASN A 168 -6.60 -11.73 -12.15
CA ASN A 168 -7.84 -10.96 -12.30
C ASN A 168 -7.87 -9.81 -11.28
N LEU A 169 -7.64 -8.59 -11.76
CA LEU A 169 -7.68 -7.38 -10.92
C LEU A 169 -9.10 -6.84 -10.70
N ALA A 170 -10.12 -7.36 -11.37
CA ALA A 170 -11.47 -6.77 -11.33
C ALA A 170 -12.12 -6.87 -9.94
N ALA A 171 -11.94 -7.98 -9.22
CA ALA A 171 -12.45 -8.15 -7.85
C ALA A 171 -11.78 -7.17 -6.90
N LEU A 172 -10.44 -7.09 -6.92
CA LEU A 172 -9.66 -6.13 -6.16
C LEU A 172 -10.10 -4.69 -6.47
N SER A 173 -10.19 -4.34 -7.76
CA SER A 173 -10.64 -3.03 -8.22
C SER A 173 -12.06 -2.67 -7.70
N GLY A 174 -12.98 -3.64 -7.72
CA GLY A 174 -14.32 -3.48 -7.15
C GLY A 174 -14.30 -3.19 -5.66
N ARG A 175 -13.45 -3.88 -4.90
CA ARG A 175 -13.28 -3.68 -3.46
C ARG A 175 -12.68 -2.32 -3.15
N LEU A 176 -11.63 -1.90 -3.87
CA LEU A 176 -11.06 -0.57 -3.74
C LEU A 176 -12.07 0.55 -4.01
N ALA A 177 -12.92 0.36 -5.04
CA ALA A 177 -14.00 1.30 -5.31
C ALA A 177 -15.00 1.39 -4.15
N ARG A 178 -15.31 0.29 -3.46
CA ARG A 178 -16.16 0.29 -2.24
C ARG A 178 -15.54 1.07 -1.09
N TYR A 179 -14.21 1.21 -1.06
CA TYR A 179 -13.50 2.03 -0.07
C TYR A 179 -13.34 3.49 -0.47
N GLY A 180 -13.88 3.91 -1.62
CA GLY A 180 -13.71 5.29 -2.11
C GLY A 180 -12.36 5.54 -2.78
N VAL A 181 -11.58 4.49 -3.09
CA VAL A 181 -10.27 4.60 -3.72
C VAL A 181 -10.43 4.79 -5.22
N THR A 182 -9.94 5.91 -5.73
CA THR A 182 -9.98 6.29 -7.16
C THR A 182 -8.61 6.22 -7.82
N GLY A 183 -7.54 6.15 -7.04
CA GLY A 183 -6.20 6.05 -7.55
C GLY A 183 -5.29 5.25 -6.63
N VAL A 184 -4.27 4.63 -7.20
CA VAL A 184 -3.26 3.85 -6.48
C VAL A 184 -1.87 4.12 -7.06
N THR A 185 -0.85 4.01 -6.21
CA THR A 185 0.56 3.97 -6.65
C THR A 185 1.10 2.57 -6.44
N ASP A 186 1.36 1.85 -7.53
CA ASP A 186 2.00 0.53 -7.47
C ASP A 186 3.50 0.67 -7.20
N ALA A 187 3.94 0.04 -6.12
CA ALA A 187 5.30 0.10 -5.60
C ALA A 187 6.11 -1.17 -5.87
N THR A 188 5.63 -2.04 -6.74
CA THR A 188 6.36 -3.24 -7.16
C THR A 188 7.62 -2.82 -7.93
N PRO A 189 8.83 -3.24 -7.48
CA PRO A 189 10.08 -2.70 -8.02
C PRO A 189 10.44 -3.20 -9.41
N ASP A 190 9.98 -4.39 -9.75
CA ASP A 190 10.35 -5.18 -10.93
C ASP A 190 9.25 -5.25 -12.00
N LEU A 191 8.25 -4.34 -11.95
CA LEU A 191 7.31 -4.23 -13.06
C LEU A 191 8.05 -3.80 -14.33
N ASP A 192 7.90 -4.60 -15.37
CA ASP A 192 8.44 -4.27 -16.69
C ASP A 192 7.50 -3.35 -17.49
N VAL A 193 7.92 -2.97 -18.68
CA VAL A 193 7.12 -2.11 -19.57
C VAL A 193 5.82 -2.80 -19.98
N ALA A 194 5.82 -4.12 -20.16
CA ALA A 194 4.64 -4.88 -20.56
C ALA A 194 3.60 -4.93 -19.42
N ASP A 195 4.04 -5.07 -18.17
CA ASP A 195 3.18 -4.98 -16.99
C ASP A 195 2.51 -3.63 -16.88
N ILE A 196 3.29 -2.53 -17.03
CA ILE A 196 2.78 -1.16 -16.96
C ILE A 196 1.76 -0.90 -18.09
N VAL A 197 2.05 -1.36 -19.30
CA VAL A 197 1.12 -1.28 -20.44
C VAL A 197 -0.16 -2.08 -20.13
N THR A 198 -0.03 -3.27 -19.56
CA THR A 198 -1.17 -4.11 -19.19
C THR A 198 -2.06 -3.42 -18.16
N LEU A 199 -1.50 -2.85 -17.09
CA LEU A 199 -2.26 -2.09 -16.08
C LEU A 199 -3.00 -0.89 -16.70
N THR A 200 -2.34 -0.18 -17.62
CA THR A 200 -2.94 0.94 -18.36
C THR A 200 -4.11 0.48 -19.22
N GLU A 201 -3.97 -0.65 -19.90
CA GLU A 201 -5.01 -1.21 -20.76
C GLU A 201 -6.20 -1.73 -19.94
N LEU A 202 -5.96 -2.38 -18.80
CA LEU A 202 -7.01 -2.80 -17.87
C LEU A 202 -7.81 -1.60 -17.34
N HIS A 203 -7.14 -0.48 -17.03
CA HIS A 203 -7.81 0.76 -16.66
C HIS A 203 -8.67 1.29 -17.81
N ARG A 204 -8.13 1.36 -19.02
CA ARG A 204 -8.86 1.82 -20.21
C ARG A 204 -10.11 0.98 -20.53
N ARG A 205 -10.10 -0.33 -20.20
CA ARG A 205 -11.25 -1.23 -20.36
C ARG A 205 -12.23 -1.19 -19.20
N GLY A 206 -11.91 -0.48 -18.10
CA GLY A 206 -12.74 -0.44 -16.89
C GLY A 206 -12.65 -1.70 -16.02
N GLU A 207 -11.76 -2.63 -16.33
CA GLU A 207 -11.46 -3.79 -15.49
C GLU A 207 -10.70 -3.39 -14.23
N LEU A 208 -9.83 -2.39 -14.34
CA LEU A 208 -9.21 -1.68 -13.24
C LEU A 208 -9.75 -0.25 -13.21
N ARG A 209 -10.64 0.06 -12.27
CA ARG A 209 -11.35 1.34 -12.19
C ARG A 209 -10.45 2.47 -11.73
N GLN A 210 -9.46 2.17 -10.88
CA GLN A 210 -8.53 3.14 -10.30
C GLN A 210 -7.49 3.62 -11.32
N HIS A 211 -7.13 4.91 -11.25
CA HIS A 211 -5.92 5.40 -11.90
C HIS A 211 -4.69 4.76 -11.26
N VAL A 212 -3.74 4.29 -12.06
CA VAL A 212 -2.53 3.64 -11.59
C VAL A 212 -1.31 4.48 -11.93
N ARG A 213 -0.48 4.74 -10.92
CA ARG A 213 0.90 5.20 -11.06
C ARG A 213 1.83 4.07 -10.67
N CYS A 214 2.85 3.75 -11.46
CA CYS A 214 3.88 2.78 -11.11
C CYS A 214 5.15 3.51 -10.65
N LEU A 215 5.81 3.01 -9.60
CA LEU A 215 7.12 3.51 -9.14
C LEU A 215 8.28 2.88 -9.91
N SER A 216 8.09 1.68 -10.48
CA SER A 216 9.08 1.07 -11.37
C SER A 216 9.35 1.96 -12.58
N PRO A 217 10.62 2.10 -13.03
CA PRO A 217 11.84 1.46 -12.54
C PRO A 217 12.58 2.29 -11.46
N GLY A 218 11.93 3.26 -10.83
CA GLY A 218 12.49 4.12 -9.78
C GLY A 218 12.38 3.56 -8.37
N LYS A 219 11.84 2.36 -8.17
CA LYS A 219 11.72 1.70 -6.87
C LYS A 219 12.90 0.77 -6.61
N ARG A 220 13.45 0.82 -5.37
CA ARG A 220 14.49 -0.10 -4.91
C ARG A 220 14.20 -0.62 -3.52
N ILE A 221 14.44 -1.92 -3.30
CA ILE A 221 14.40 -2.57 -1.99
C ILE A 221 15.84 -2.71 -1.49
N LEU A 222 16.07 -2.36 -0.22
CA LEU A 222 17.33 -2.58 0.47
C LEU A 222 17.22 -3.81 1.38
N TYR A 223 18.33 -4.50 1.56
CA TYR A 223 18.46 -5.63 2.47
C TYR A 223 19.60 -5.33 3.46
N ASP A 224 19.41 -5.61 4.76
CA ASP A 224 20.37 -5.24 5.81
C ASP A 224 21.72 -5.96 5.67
N ASP A 225 21.73 -7.14 5.05
CA ASP A 225 22.93 -7.93 4.77
C ASP A 225 23.67 -7.51 3.48
N ASP A 226 23.16 -6.47 2.76
CA ASP A 226 23.67 -6.04 1.45
C ASP A 226 23.52 -4.51 1.29
N LEU A 227 23.83 -3.77 2.35
CA LEU A 227 23.81 -2.31 2.32
C LEU A 227 25.10 -1.77 1.72
N ASP A 228 25.01 -1.14 0.55
CA ASP A 228 26.10 -0.48 -0.16
C ASP A 228 25.73 0.97 -0.47
N LEU A 229 26.34 1.91 0.23
CA LEU A 229 26.08 3.35 0.09
C LEU A 229 26.43 3.85 -1.31
N ASP A 230 27.61 3.47 -1.83
CA ASP A 230 28.09 3.99 -3.11
C ASP A 230 27.26 3.43 -4.27
N ALA A 231 26.96 2.13 -4.24
CA ALA A 231 26.08 1.52 -5.24
C ALA A 231 24.65 2.10 -5.22
N LEU A 232 24.14 2.47 -4.04
CA LEU A 232 22.84 3.14 -3.93
C LEU A 232 22.91 4.57 -4.47
N ALA A 233 23.94 5.33 -4.13
CA ALA A 233 24.12 6.70 -4.62
C ALA A 233 24.30 6.75 -6.12
N ASP A 234 25.08 5.85 -6.72
CA ASP A 234 25.27 5.72 -8.13
C ASP A 234 23.94 5.42 -8.86
N TRP A 235 23.15 4.48 -8.34
CA TRP A 235 21.83 4.15 -8.87
C TRP A 235 20.87 5.34 -8.81
N ILE A 236 20.84 6.08 -7.69
CA ILE A 236 20.03 7.30 -7.55
C ILE A 236 20.44 8.33 -8.62
N ALA A 237 21.75 8.61 -8.72
CA ALA A 237 22.29 9.56 -9.70
C ALA A 237 21.97 9.16 -11.15
N GLU A 238 21.98 7.86 -11.46
CA GLU A 238 21.58 7.35 -12.77
C GLU A 238 20.09 7.61 -13.05
N ARG A 239 19.21 7.32 -12.08
CA ARG A 239 17.78 7.60 -12.22
C ARG A 239 17.49 9.08 -12.42
N HIS A 240 18.14 9.95 -11.65
CA HIS A 240 17.99 11.41 -11.78
C HIS A 240 18.48 11.90 -13.17
N ARG A 241 19.63 11.39 -13.66
CA ARG A 241 20.10 11.71 -15.01
C ARG A 241 19.14 11.27 -16.11
N ALA A 242 18.38 10.22 -15.89
CA ALA A 242 17.32 9.76 -16.78
C ALA A 242 16.01 10.58 -16.64
N GLY A 243 15.96 11.59 -15.77
CA GLY A 243 14.78 12.41 -15.49
C GLY A 243 13.73 11.76 -14.61
N GLY A 244 14.05 10.63 -13.96
CA GLY A 244 13.18 9.92 -13.02
C GLY A 244 13.47 10.29 -11.57
N SER A 245 12.48 10.15 -10.69
CA SER A 245 12.64 10.16 -9.23
C SER A 245 12.84 8.75 -8.70
N VAL A 246 13.28 8.65 -7.44
CA VAL A 246 13.49 7.37 -6.77
C VAL A 246 12.52 7.17 -5.60
N ALA A 247 12.27 5.89 -5.27
CA ALA A 247 11.51 5.46 -4.10
C ALA A 247 12.26 4.32 -3.42
N VAL A 248 12.80 4.56 -2.23
CA VAL A 248 13.65 3.58 -1.54
C VAL A 248 12.92 2.99 -0.33
N HIS A 249 12.85 1.66 -0.28
CA HIS A 249 12.26 0.90 0.82
C HIS A 249 13.17 0.94 2.04
N CYS A 250 12.66 1.43 3.19
CA CYS A 250 13.40 1.57 4.44
C CYS A 250 12.55 1.10 5.62
N VAL A 251 12.79 -0.11 6.11
CA VAL A 251 12.09 -0.68 7.28
C VAL A 251 12.97 -0.76 8.52
N THR A 252 14.30 -0.65 8.37
CA THR A 252 15.25 -0.58 9.49
C THR A 252 15.91 0.80 9.57
N ALA A 253 16.47 1.12 10.73
CA ALA A 253 17.24 2.34 10.92
C ALA A 253 18.48 2.39 9.99
N ALA A 254 19.15 1.26 9.77
CA ALA A 254 20.31 1.16 8.90
C ALA A 254 19.97 1.49 7.44
N GLN A 255 18.88 0.92 6.92
CA GLN A 255 18.38 1.22 5.56
C GLN A 255 18.05 2.72 5.40
N LEU A 256 17.39 3.32 6.40
CA LEU A 256 17.06 4.75 6.36
C LEU A 256 18.30 5.63 6.36
N LEU A 257 19.28 5.35 7.24
CA LEU A 257 20.53 6.12 7.33
C LEU A 257 21.35 6.03 6.04
N VAL A 258 21.49 4.83 5.46
CA VAL A 258 22.18 4.63 4.18
C VAL A 258 21.43 5.37 3.05
N THR A 259 20.10 5.33 3.04
CA THR A 259 19.30 6.05 2.03
C THR A 259 19.46 7.56 2.14
N VAL A 260 19.43 8.12 3.34
CA VAL A 260 19.68 9.55 3.59
C VAL A 260 21.07 9.96 3.11
N ALA A 261 22.09 9.17 3.43
CA ALA A 261 23.46 9.43 3.00
C ALA A 261 23.61 9.35 1.47
N ALA A 262 23.01 8.35 0.83
CA ALA A 262 23.02 8.19 -0.62
C ALA A 262 22.29 9.33 -1.36
N LEU A 263 21.15 9.78 -0.84
CA LEU A 263 20.42 10.92 -1.38
C LEU A 263 21.22 12.23 -1.24
N ARG A 264 21.97 12.40 -0.15
CA ARG A 264 22.89 13.54 0.00
C ARG A 264 24.05 13.50 -1.00
N GLN A 265 24.63 12.33 -1.21
CA GLN A 265 25.73 12.13 -2.15
C GLN A 265 25.30 12.33 -3.61
N ALA A 266 24.16 11.78 -3.99
CA ALA A 266 23.64 11.86 -5.36
C ALA A 266 22.95 13.21 -5.67
N GLY A 267 22.50 13.93 -4.64
CA GLY A 267 21.60 15.09 -4.72
C GLY A 267 20.14 14.67 -4.86
N ALA A 268 19.31 14.98 -3.85
CA ALA A 268 17.88 14.69 -3.89
C ALA A 268 17.17 15.52 -4.98
N CYS A 269 16.15 14.92 -5.61
CA CYS A 269 15.33 15.56 -6.64
C CYS A 269 13.85 15.64 -6.22
N PRO A 270 13.09 16.61 -6.75
CA PRO A 270 11.64 16.65 -6.54
C PRO A 270 10.97 15.36 -6.98
N GLY A 271 10.18 14.77 -6.07
CA GLY A 271 9.50 13.49 -6.32
C GLY A 271 10.20 12.27 -5.72
N ASP A 272 11.41 12.44 -5.18
CA ASP A 272 12.07 11.37 -4.44
C ASP A 272 11.27 11.00 -3.19
N ARG A 273 11.24 9.69 -2.90
CA ARG A 273 10.45 9.14 -1.81
C ARG A 273 11.27 8.18 -0.95
N VAL A 274 10.95 8.20 0.33
CA VAL A 274 11.32 7.13 1.27
C VAL A 274 10.04 6.36 1.61
N GLU A 275 10.05 5.07 1.34
CA GLU A 275 8.92 4.19 1.63
C GLU A 275 9.07 3.60 3.03
N HIS A 276 7.95 3.54 3.75
CA HIS A 276 7.82 3.03 5.11
C HIS A 276 8.43 3.93 6.17
N ALA A 277 9.73 4.10 6.22
CA ALA A 277 10.45 4.73 7.34
C ALA A 277 9.98 4.13 8.68
N ALA A 278 9.91 2.78 8.74
CA ALA A 278 9.28 2.06 9.85
C ALA A 278 10.03 2.28 11.16
N VAL A 279 11.36 2.29 11.11
CA VAL A 279 12.24 2.72 12.22
C VAL A 279 12.95 4.00 11.80
N ALA A 280 12.59 5.13 12.38
CA ALA A 280 13.17 6.44 12.05
C ALA A 280 13.87 7.05 13.26
N PRO A 281 15.22 6.99 13.35
CA PRO A 281 16.00 7.67 14.38
C PRO A 281 15.70 9.18 14.44
N ALA A 282 15.84 9.80 15.62
CA ALA A 282 15.48 11.20 15.82
C ALA A 282 16.25 12.14 14.87
N ASP A 283 17.53 11.87 14.68
CA ASP A 283 18.42 12.71 13.87
C ASP A 283 18.08 12.64 12.37
N SER A 284 17.56 11.49 11.88
CA SER A 284 17.18 11.33 10.48
C SER A 284 15.97 12.18 10.06
N LEU A 285 15.15 12.67 11.02
CA LEU A 285 13.97 13.46 10.70
C LEU A 285 14.33 14.84 10.12
N ALA A 286 15.35 15.50 10.68
CA ALA A 286 15.85 16.76 10.17
C ALA A 286 16.46 16.58 8.77
N ASP A 287 17.20 15.50 8.57
CA ASP A 287 17.81 15.15 7.29
C ASP A 287 16.76 14.94 6.19
N LEU A 288 15.69 14.20 6.48
CA LEU A 288 14.59 13.98 5.55
C LEU A 288 13.88 15.29 5.16
N ALA A 289 13.71 16.19 6.13
CA ALA A 289 13.11 17.51 5.87
C ALA A 289 14.03 18.38 4.99
N GLU A 290 15.34 18.41 5.26
CA GLU A 290 16.35 19.13 4.47
C GLU A 290 16.42 18.62 3.03
N LEU A 291 16.38 17.31 2.82
CA LEU A 291 16.37 16.68 1.50
C LEU A 291 15.08 16.96 0.71
N GLY A 292 13.99 17.37 1.37
CA GLY A 292 12.71 17.65 0.72
C GLY A 292 12.02 16.42 0.15
N VAL A 293 12.39 15.23 0.59
CA VAL A 293 11.79 13.96 0.15
C VAL A 293 10.41 13.76 0.76
N THR A 294 9.58 12.96 0.10
CA THR A 294 8.28 12.54 0.66
C THR A 294 8.41 11.19 1.34
N VAL A 295 8.00 11.08 2.60
CA VAL A 295 7.85 9.79 3.28
C VAL A 295 6.44 9.25 3.04
N VAL A 296 6.34 8.02 2.55
CA VAL A 296 5.07 7.29 2.42
C VAL A 296 5.05 6.14 3.40
N THR A 297 4.15 6.20 4.41
CA THR A 297 4.20 5.32 5.58
C THR A 297 2.86 4.65 5.87
N GLN A 298 2.88 3.56 6.68
CA GLN A 298 1.76 2.65 6.87
C GLN A 298 1.45 2.45 8.36
N PRO A 299 0.71 3.36 8.99
CA PRO A 299 0.35 3.25 10.40
C PRO A 299 -0.56 2.04 10.71
N ASN A 300 -1.24 1.46 9.70
CA ASN A 300 -2.01 0.22 9.84
C ASN A 300 -1.17 -0.94 10.39
N PHE A 301 0.13 -0.99 10.13
CA PHE A 301 1.00 -2.01 10.71
C PHE A 301 1.07 -1.95 12.25
N VAL A 302 0.85 -0.79 12.86
CA VAL A 302 0.70 -0.70 14.31
C VAL A 302 -0.55 -1.45 14.79
N ALA A 303 -1.67 -1.27 14.10
CA ALA A 303 -2.93 -1.95 14.44
C ALA A 303 -2.92 -3.44 14.08
N GLU A 304 -2.09 -3.84 13.12
CA GLU A 304 -2.03 -5.23 12.65
C GLU A 304 -0.95 -6.05 13.34
N ARG A 305 0.19 -5.43 13.73
CA ARG A 305 1.42 -6.11 14.18
C ARG A 305 2.07 -5.43 15.39
N GLY A 306 1.43 -4.46 16.02
CA GLY A 306 2.03 -3.67 17.08
C GLY A 306 2.44 -4.49 18.31
N ASP A 307 1.74 -5.59 18.62
CA ASP A 307 2.13 -6.48 19.72
C ASP A 307 3.45 -7.21 19.44
N GLU A 308 3.69 -7.57 18.19
CA GLU A 308 4.94 -8.19 17.76
C GLU A 308 6.09 -7.17 17.77
N TYR A 309 5.84 -5.93 17.36
CA TYR A 309 6.84 -4.87 17.52
C TYR A 309 7.23 -4.64 18.98
N LEU A 310 6.25 -4.68 19.90
CA LEU A 310 6.53 -4.56 21.35
C LEU A 310 7.32 -5.75 21.90
N ALA A 311 7.19 -6.93 21.30
CA ALA A 311 7.88 -8.14 21.74
C ALA A 311 9.26 -8.33 21.11
N GLU A 312 9.45 -7.93 19.86
CA GLU A 312 10.63 -8.28 19.06
C GLU A 312 11.60 -7.12 18.85
N VAL A 313 11.11 -5.87 18.83
CA VAL A 313 11.95 -4.68 18.69
C VAL A 313 12.49 -4.26 20.06
N PRO A 314 13.78 -3.90 20.18
CA PRO A 314 14.32 -3.38 21.43
C PRO A 314 13.53 -2.20 21.97
N ALA A 315 13.30 -2.15 23.30
CA ALA A 315 12.43 -1.15 23.93
C ALA A 315 12.89 0.29 23.68
N GLU A 316 14.20 0.52 23.55
CA GLU A 316 14.80 1.81 23.21
C GLU A 316 14.46 2.29 21.80
N GLU A 317 14.09 1.38 20.89
CA GLU A 317 13.69 1.71 19.52
C GLU A 317 12.19 1.89 19.37
N HIS A 318 11.37 1.50 20.36
CA HIS A 318 9.90 1.65 20.26
C HIS A 318 9.48 3.08 19.94
N ALA A 319 10.16 4.09 20.51
CA ALA A 319 9.90 5.50 20.22
C ALA A 319 10.21 5.91 18.77
N GLN A 320 10.90 5.07 18.01
CA GLN A 320 11.28 5.32 16.61
C GLN A 320 10.34 4.65 15.59
N LEU A 321 9.37 3.85 16.07
CA LEU A 321 8.47 3.08 15.22
C LEU A 321 7.33 3.93 14.64
N TRP A 322 7.23 3.94 13.31
CA TRP A 322 6.11 4.55 12.56
C TRP A 322 5.81 5.99 12.99
N ARG A 323 6.79 6.89 12.89
CA ARG A 323 6.82 8.25 13.49
C ARG A 323 6.06 9.29 12.66
N VAL A 324 4.75 9.12 12.43
CA VAL A 324 3.95 10.02 11.58
C VAL A 324 3.93 11.45 12.13
N ALA A 325 3.61 11.63 13.41
CA ALA A 325 3.51 12.99 13.97
C ALA A 325 4.87 13.67 14.10
N SER A 326 5.94 12.94 14.41
CA SER A 326 7.29 13.50 14.50
C SER A 326 7.81 13.91 13.11
N LEU A 327 7.62 13.12 12.07
CA LEU A 327 7.93 13.50 10.69
C LEU A 327 7.23 14.80 10.30
N LEU A 328 5.93 14.90 10.58
CA LEU A 328 5.16 16.12 10.31
C LEU A 328 5.67 17.33 11.08
N ARG A 329 6.01 17.17 12.38
CA ARG A 329 6.59 18.25 13.20
C ARG A 329 7.96 18.70 12.70
N ALA A 330 8.75 17.79 12.15
CA ALA A 330 10.04 18.11 11.53
C ALA A 330 9.89 18.78 10.15
N GLY A 331 8.68 18.92 9.62
CA GLY A 331 8.42 19.54 8.31
C GLY A 331 8.59 18.59 7.12
N VAL A 332 8.72 17.29 7.37
CA VAL A 332 8.77 16.28 6.29
C VAL A 332 7.42 16.20 5.59
N ALA A 333 7.44 16.12 4.27
CA ALA A 333 6.28 15.80 3.46
C ALA A 333 5.88 14.32 3.69
N VAL A 334 4.66 14.06 4.20
CA VAL A 334 4.21 12.70 4.54
C VAL A 334 2.88 12.38 3.87
N ALA A 335 2.77 11.18 3.32
CA ALA A 335 1.52 10.58 2.85
C ALA A 335 1.32 9.20 3.50
N LEU A 336 0.07 8.73 3.55
CA LEU A 336 -0.28 7.40 4.05
C LEU A 336 -0.61 6.44 2.92
N SER A 337 -0.48 5.16 3.23
CA SER A 337 -0.84 4.06 2.34
C SER A 337 -1.17 2.80 3.14
N THR A 338 -1.66 1.77 2.46
CA THR A 338 -2.01 0.48 3.08
C THR A 338 -0.91 -0.56 2.96
N ASP A 339 -0.09 -0.47 1.90
CA ASP A 339 0.89 -1.49 1.50
C ASP A 339 0.24 -2.87 1.25
N MET A 340 -0.98 -2.88 0.68
CA MET A 340 -1.64 -4.13 0.34
C MET A 340 -0.80 -4.95 -0.66
N PRO A 341 -0.70 -6.28 -0.51
CA PRO A 341 -1.38 -7.17 0.43
C PRO A 341 -0.63 -7.39 1.75
N PHE A 342 0.48 -6.69 1.99
CA PHE A 342 1.29 -6.84 3.21
C PHE A 342 0.63 -6.19 4.43
N GLY A 343 -0.16 -5.14 4.22
CA GLY A 343 -1.17 -4.61 5.13
C GLY A 343 -2.58 -4.86 4.57
N ARG A 344 -3.62 -4.61 5.38
CA ARG A 344 -5.02 -4.64 4.93
C ARG A 344 -5.26 -3.55 3.90
N ASP A 345 -6.07 -3.84 2.90
CA ASP A 345 -6.41 -2.97 1.77
C ASP A 345 -7.45 -1.87 2.08
N ASP A 346 -7.75 -1.65 3.37
CA ASP A 346 -8.72 -0.65 3.85
C ASP A 346 -8.01 0.65 4.29
N PRO A 347 -8.08 1.74 3.51
CA PRO A 347 -7.45 3.01 3.86
C PRO A 347 -8.11 3.68 5.09
N TRP A 348 -9.38 3.40 5.37
CA TRP A 348 -10.06 3.92 6.54
C TRP A 348 -9.52 3.27 7.81
N ALA A 349 -9.26 1.97 7.78
CA ALA A 349 -8.58 1.29 8.88
C ALA A 349 -7.15 1.83 9.09
N ALA A 350 -6.42 2.14 8.02
CA ALA A 350 -5.10 2.78 8.11
C ALA A 350 -5.19 4.19 8.74
N MET A 351 -6.22 4.98 8.40
CA MET A 351 -6.47 6.28 9.03
C MET A 351 -6.79 6.13 10.53
N ARG A 352 -7.67 5.17 10.91
CA ARG A 352 -7.95 4.88 12.33
C ARG A 352 -6.69 4.48 13.08
N ALA A 353 -5.83 3.67 12.47
CA ALA A 353 -4.56 3.27 13.06
C ALA A 353 -3.62 4.45 13.30
N ALA A 354 -3.58 5.43 12.39
CA ALA A 354 -2.81 6.66 12.57
C ALA A 354 -3.34 7.54 13.71
N VAL A 355 -4.66 7.52 13.94
CA VAL A 355 -5.32 8.30 15.00
C VAL A 355 -5.15 7.65 16.37
N HIS A 356 -5.38 6.33 16.47
CA HIS A 356 -5.48 5.65 17.76
C HIS A 356 -4.20 4.88 18.14
N ARG A 357 -3.45 4.39 17.17
CA ARG A 357 -2.22 3.60 17.34
C ARG A 357 -2.38 2.41 18.29
N THR A 358 -3.57 1.83 18.28
CA THR A 358 -3.94 0.70 19.14
C THR A 358 -3.49 -0.61 18.50
N THR A 359 -2.72 -1.42 19.23
CA THR A 359 -2.26 -2.75 18.80
C THR A 359 -3.41 -3.76 18.89
N PRO A 360 -3.27 -4.98 18.32
CA PRO A 360 -4.31 -6.02 18.42
C PRO A 360 -4.73 -6.37 19.86
N SER A 361 -3.80 -6.30 20.83
CA SER A 361 -4.11 -6.55 22.26
C SER A 361 -4.66 -5.33 23.01
N GLY A 362 -4.83 -4.17 22.32
CA GLY A 362 -5.39 -2.95 22.91
C GLY A 362 -4.36 -2.01 23.54
N ASN A 363 -3.05 -2.32 23.45
CA ASN A 363 -2.00 -1.37 23.85
C ASN A 363 -1.89 -0.20 22.86
N VAL A 364 -1.40 0.94 23.30
CA VAL A 364 -1.13 2.09 22.43
C VAL A 364 0.37 2.21 22.21
N LEU A 365 0.81 2.01 20.97
CA LEU A 365 2.23 2.16 20.60
C LEU A 365 2.53 3.62 20.28
N ASN A 366 3.41 4.25 21.07
CA ASN A 366 3.83 5.64 20.92
C ASN A 366 2.66 6.63 20.79
N PRO A 367 1.91 6.93 21.87
CA PRO A 367 0.75 7.83 21.81
C PRO A 367 1.11 9.24 21.33
N SER A 368 2.37 9.69 21.45
CA SER A 368 2.86 10.98 20.93
C SER A 368 2.92 11.04 19.40
N GLU A 369 2.80 9.91 18.73
CA GLU A 369 2.75 9.78 17.27
C GLU A 369 1.33 9.71 16.70
N CYS A 370 0.30 9.78 17.54
CA CYS A 370 -1.09 9.94 17.12
C CYS A 370 -1.28 11.27 16.35
N ILE A 371 -2.08 11.23 15.28
CA ILE A 371 -2.46 12.41 14.52
C ILE A 371 -3.98 12.59 14.53
N THR A 372 -4.47 13.76 14.13
CA THR A 372 -5.92 13.99 14.04
C THR A 372 -6.55 13.24 12.87
N ALA A 373 -7.82 12.88 12.99
CA ALA A 373 -8.59 12.22 11.92
C ALA A 373 -8.56 13.03 10.61
N ARG A 374 -8.72 14.35 10.69
CA ARG A 374 -8.61 15.26 9.52
C ARG A 374 -7.23 15.18 8.87
N ARG A 375 -6.16 15.09 9.66
CA ARG A 375 -4.81 14.97 9.11
C ARG A 375 -4.60 13.62 8.45
N ALA A 376 -5.04 12.51 9.07
CA ALA A 376 -4.97 11.18 8.50
C ALA A 376 -5.73 11.10 7.16
N LEU A 377 -6.95 11.65 7.09
CA LEU A 377 -7.71 11.72 5.85
C LEU A 377 -6.96 12.49 4.76
N THR A 378 -6.45 13.70 5.06
CA THR A 378 -5.73 14.52 4.08
C THR A 378 -4.54 13.80 3.45
N MET A 379 -3.92 12.86 4.16
CA MET A 379 -2.76 12.10 3.69
C MET A 379 -3.12 10.96 2.71
N PHE A 380 -4.40 10.64 2.53
CA PHE A 380 -4.92 9.79 1.46
C PHE A 380 -5.56 10.59 0.32
N LEU A 381 -5.64 11.93 0.44
CA LEU A 381 -6.18 12.80 -0.62
C LEU A 381 -5.10 13.36 -1.54
N GLY A 382 -3.86 12.93 -1.41
CA GLY A 382 -2.72 13.43 -2.16
C GLY A 382 -2.83 13.21 -3.68
N GLN A 383 -2.05 13.98 -4.43
CA GLN A 383 -1.86 13.78 -5.86
C GLN A 383 -0.94 12.56 -6.09
N ALA A 384 -1.12 11.84 -7.19
CA ALA A 384 -0.32 10.66 -7.51
C ALA A 384 1.19 10.97 -7.60
N ASP A 385 1.55 12.13 -8.17
CA ASP A 385 2.94 12.59 -8.34
C ASP A 385 3.46 13.42 -7.15
N LYS A 386 2.56 13.95 -6.32
CA LYS A 386 2.85 14.75 -5.12
C LYS A 386 2.02 14.25 -3.94
N PRO A 387 2.37 13.10 -3.36
CA PRO A 387 1.54 12.40 -2.37
C PRO A 387 1.15 13.25 -1.15
N ALA A 388 2.01 14.15 -0.71
CA ALA A 388 1.74 15.03 0.41
C ALA A 388 0.92 16.30 0.06
N ARG A 389 0.59 16.50 -1.23
CA ARG A 389 -0.23 17.63 -1.69
C ARG A 389 -1.68 17.18 -1.90
N PRO A 390 -2.62 17.52 -0.99
CA PRO A 390 -3.99 17.08 -1.11
C PRO A 390 -4.69 17.73 -2.31
N ARG A 391 -5.62 16.98 -2.91
CA ARG A 391 -6.58 17.47 -3.91
C ARG A 391 -7.76 18.12 -3.19
N ALA A 392 -8.53 18.92 -3.91
CA ALA A 392 -9.75 19.57 -3.42
C ALA A 392 -10.93 19.29 -4.35
N VAL A 393 -12.17 19.46 -3.84
CA VAL A 393 -13.38 19.41 -4.65
C VAL A 393 -13.61 20.82 -5.22
N GLU A 394 -12.87 21.14 -6.30
CA GLU A 394 -12.86 22.45 -6.95
C GLU A 394 -12.84 22.29 -8.47
N PRO A 395 -13.43 23.21 -9.24
CA PRO A 395 -13.38 23.17 -10.70
C PRO A 395 -11.97 23.08 -11.24
N GLY A 396 -11.76 22.21 -12.26
CA GLY A 396 -10.47 21.95 -12.87
C GLY A 396 -9.65 20.83 -12.20
N HIS A 397 -10.02 20.36 -11.01
CA HIS A 397 -9.45 19.17 -10.40
C HIS A 397 -9.96 17.88 -11.08
N PRO A 398 -9.25 16.74 -10.96
CA PRO A 398 -9.73 15.46 -11.49
C PRO A 398 -11.13 15.12 -11.03
N GLY A 399 -11.93 14.54 -11.90
CA GLY A 399 -13.29 14.12 -11.66
C GLY A 399 -13.42 12.84 -10.84
N ASP A 400 -12.57 12.69 -9.84
CA ASP A 400 -12.42 11.53 -8.97
C ASP A 400 -12.94 11.88 -7.58
N LEU A 401 -14.08 11.32 -7.19
CA LEU A 401 -14.77 11.69 -5.97
C LEU A 401 -15.12 10.45 -5.12
N CYS A 402 -15.10 10.64 -3.80
CA CYS A 402 -15.68 9.74 -2.81
C CYS A 402 -16.83 10.47 -2.12
N VAL A 403 -18.03 9.89 -2.19
CA VAL A 403 -19.24 10.42 -1.53
C VAL A 403 -19.57 9.50 -0.36
N LEU A 404 -19.77 10.08 0.80
CA LEU A 404 -20.11 9.36 2.02
C LEU A 404 -21.57 9.61 2.38
N SER A 405 -22.21 8.66 3.06
CA SER A 405 -23.59 8.75 3.52
C SER A 405 -23.77 9.59 4.80
N VAL A 406 -22.67 10.07 5.39
CA VAL A 406 -22.66 10.74 6.70
C VAL A 406 -22.08 12.14 6.61
N SER A 407 -22.34 12.96 7.65
CA SER A 407 -21.77 14.30 7.77
C SER A 407 -20.25 14.28 7.93
N PRO A 408 -19.52 15.39 7.62
CA PRO A 408 -18.10 15.49 7.85
C PRO A 408 -17.69 15.25 9.30
N GLN A 409 -18.52 15.63 10.26
CA GLN A 409 -18.25 15.42 11.67
C GLN A 409 -18.31 13.94 12.04
N THR A 410 -19.33 13.21 11.61
CA THR A 410 -19.48 11.77 11.84
C THR A 410 -18.36 11.01 11.16
N MET A 411 -18.05 11.34 9.90
CA MET A 411 -16.96 10.72 9.15
C MET A 411 -15.61 10.85 9.87
N LEU A 412 -15.29 12.05 10.40
CA LEU A 412 -14.02 12.25 11.12
C LEU A 412 -14.00 11.56 12.49
N ALA A 413 -15.18 11.28 13.09
CA ALA A 413 -15.26 10.54 14.34
C ALA A 413 -15.08 9.03 14.16
N GLU A 414 -15.53 8.48 13.04
CA GLU A 414 -15.61 7.02 12.83
C GLU A 414 -14.55 6.50 11.87
N LEU A 415 -14.23 7.23 10.77
CA LEU A 415 -13.28 6.83 9.74
C LEU A 415 -13.54 5.38 9.24
N ASP A 416 -14.74 5.09 8.79
CA ASP A 416 -15.14 3.74 8.39
C ASP A 416 -15.52 3.64 6.90
N ALA A 417 -15.12 2.53 6.27
CA ALA A 417 -15.39 2.25 4.87
C ALA A 417 -16.89 2.06 4.58
N ASP A 418 -17.66 1.59 5.55
CA ASP A 418 -19.11 1.38 5.40
C ASP A 418 -19.88 2.69 5.21
N MET A 419 -19.26 3.83 5.47
CA MET A 419 -19.84 5.16 5.17
C MET A 419 -19.76 5.54 3.69
N VAL A 420 -19.01 4.82 2.85
CA VAL A 420 -18.90 5.15 1.41
C VAL A 420 -20.20 4.83 0.70
N ALA A 421 -20.87 5.89 0.26
CA ALA A 421 -22.13 5.80 -0.49
C ALA A 421 -21.90 5.68 -2.01
N ALA A 422 -20.90 6.39 -2.54
CA ALA A 422 -20.56 6.30 -3.97
C ALA A 422 -19.08 6.63 -4.22
N THR A 423 -18.54 6.06 -5.29
CA THR A 423 -17.20 6.37 -5.81
C THR A 423 -17.31 6.70 -7.29
N VAL A 424 -16.75 7.84 -7.65
CA VAL A 424 -16.73 8.35 -9.02
C VAL A 424 -15.29 8.44 -9.50
N VAL A 425 -14.98 7.86 -10.65
CA VAL A 425 -13.67 7.93 -11.29
C VAL A 425 -13.82 8.53 -12.68
N GLY A 426 -13.12 9.64 -12.94
CA GLY A 426 -13.22 10.36 -14.22
C GLY A 426 -14.64 10.75 -14.58
N GLY A 427 -15.49 11.09 -13.61
CA GLY A 427 -16.89 11.44 -13.81
C GLY A 427 -17.84 10.27 -14.03
N GLN A 428 -17.37 9.03 -13.91
CA GLN A 428 -18.19 7.81 -14.02
C GLN A 428 -18.42 7.19 -12.65
N LEU A 429 -19.66 6.83 -12.35
CA LEU A 429 -20.04 6.12 -11.14
C LEU A 429 -19.47 4.69 -11.20
N THR A 430 -18.49 4.38 -10.36
CA THR A 430 -17.81 3.08 -10.32
C THR A 430 -18.28 2.19 -9.16
N TYR A 431 -18.88 2.80 -8.14
CA TYR A 431 -19.52 2.12 -7.01
C TYR A 431 -20.67 2.98 -6.49
N ALA A 432 -21.78 2.34 -6.12
CA ALA A 432 -22.84 2.90 -5.30
C ALA A 432 -23.29 1.85 -4.28
N ALA A 433 -23.43 2.28 -3.03
CA ALA A 433 -24.09 1.46 -2.01
C ALA A 433 -25.57 1.28 -2.37
N GLY A 434 -26.07 0.05 -2.28
CA GLY A 434 -27.45 -0.31 -2.59
C GLY A 434 -28.47 0.21 -1.56
#